data_7b2e6a84d8e173327fe7d08e5b93b2cd
#
_entry.id   7b2e6a84d8e173327fe7d08e5b93b2cd
#
_cell.length_a   1.000
_cell.length_b   1.000
_cell.length_c   1.000
_cell.angle_alpha   90.00
_cell.angle_beta   90.00
_cell.angle_gamma   90.00
#
_symmetry.space_group_name_H-M   'P 1'
#
loop_
_entity.id
_entity.type
_entity.pdbx_description
1 polymer ?
#
loop_
_entity_poly.entity_id
_entity_poly.type
_entity_poly.pdbx_seq_one_letter_code
_entity_poly.pdbx_strand_id
1 'polypeptide(L)'
;LDAWMWAREFKDADGQRGGAPESLRWKEGDERVAELAATLPDTRLVYVADREADIVEWMARARDLGTPADWLVRAQHNRVLPEGQRLWETVLASAALGEVRFTLPAGRGRRARAVRQDVYAQRVRIADRQGGSVDVTCLIARECGAPDGVKPIEWRLLTNRTLETLEAGVELIDWYRARWEIEMLFLVLKEGCRVEALQLSTVARLERALALFLIVSWRIARLMRLGRTLPDLDASLLFEREEWEAAYLLAKQPVPTQPPRLNTVLRLIARQGGFLGRKGDGEPGVKTIWLGLQRVRDVAMGIKYTREAHGLSRSISAAVI
;
A
#
# COMPACT_ATOMS: atom_id res chain seq x y z
N LEU A 1 12.39 -5.42 1.69
CA LEU A 1 11.67 -4.47 0.83
C LEU A 1 12.63 -3.95 -0.22
N ASP A 2 12.19 -3.87 -1.46
CA ASP A 2 12.92 -3.32 -2.58
C ASP A 2 12.21 -2.08 -3.12
N ALA A 3 12.95 -1.12 -3.62
CA ALA A 3 12.44 0.06 -4.30
C ALA A 3 13.48 0.52 -5.34
N TRP A 4 13.02 0.74 -6.55
CA TRP A 4 13.88 1.30 -7.59
C TRP A 4 13.28 2.58 -8.16
N MET A 5 14.14 3.44 -8.64
CA MET A 5 13.78 4.73 -9.18
C MET A 5 14.31 4.85 -10.60
N TRP A 6 13.59 5.56 -11.44
CA TRP A 6 14.04 5.92 -12.77
C TRP A 6 13.62 7.35 -13.11
N ALA A 7 14.41 8.02 -13.90
CA ALA A 7 14.05 9.32 -14.45
C ALA A 7 13.48 9.13 -15.86
N ARG A 8 12.40 9.85 -16.17
CA ARG A 8 11.90 9.95 -17.55
C ARG A 8 12.84 10.84 -18.35
N GLU A 9 13.19 10.42 -19.55
CA GLU A 9 13.93 11.29 -20.47
C GLU A 9 13.08 12.49 -20.89
N PHE A 10 13.76 13.59 -21.21
CA PHE A 10 13.07 14.77 -21.73
C PHE A 10 12.42 14.43 -23.08
N LYS A 11 11.34 15.10 -23.39
CA LYS A 11 10.75 15.04 -24.72
C LYS A 11 11.67 15.72 -25.72
N ASP A 12 11.84 15.09 -26.88
CA ASP A 12 12.51 15.72 -28.03
C ASP A 12 11.65 16.83 -28.66
N ALA A 13 12.17 17.44 -29.76
CA ALA A 13 11.47 18.50 -30.47
C ALA A 13 10.12 18.07 -31.07
N ASP A 14 9.94 16.77 -31.32
CA ASP A 14 8.73 16.16 -31.87
C ASP A 14 7.76 15.71 -30.78
N GLY A 15 8.09 15.99 -29.51
CA GLY A 15 7.29 15.64 -28.33
C GLY A 15 7.37 14.17 -27.92
N GLN A 16 8.27 13.40 -28.54
CA GLN A 16 8.51 12.00 -28.20
C GLN A 16 9.51 11.90 -27.04
N ARG A 17 9.39 10.84 -26.25
CA ARG A 17 10.34 10.52 -25.18
C ARG A 17 11.19 9.35 -25.60
N GLY A 18 12.50 9.51 -25.51
CA GLY A 18 13.46 8.42 -25.58
C GLY A 18 13.37 7.48 -24.36
N GLY A 19 14.27 6.50 -24.35
CA GLY A 19 14.39 5.56 -23.24
C GLY A 19 13.45 4.36 -23.29
N ALA A 20 13.48 3.55 -22.26
CA ALA A 20 12.68 2.34 -22.16
C ALA A 20 11.19 2.66 -21.99
N PRO A 21 10.28 2.01 -22.74
CA PRO A 21 8.84 2.16 -22.56
C PRO A 21 8.42 1.89 -21.12
N GLU A 22 7.47 2.68 -20.59
CA GLU A 22 6.96 2.49 -19.21
C GLU A 22 6.35 1.09 -18.99
N SER A 23 5.85 0.47 -20.06
CA SER A 23 5.35 -0.91 -20.01
C SER A 23 6.40 -1.93 -19.59
N LEU A 24 7.69 -1.68 -19.85
CA LEU A 24 8.78 -2.54 -19.37
C LEU A 24 8.95 -2.50 -17.85
N ARG A 25 8.51 -1.43 -17.18
CA ARG A 25 8.60 -1.31 -15.71
C ARG A 25 7.71 -2.31 -15.00
N TRP A 26 6.58 -2.63 -15.59
CA TRP A 26 5.69 -3.66 -15.06
C TRP A 26 6.33 -5.05 -15.12
N LYS A 27 7.01 -5.36 -16.22
CA LYS A 27 7.79 -6.59 -16.37
C LYS A 27 8.96 -6.63 -15.38
N GLU A 28 9.74 -5.56 -15.26
CA GLU A 28 10.84 -5.44 -14.30
C GLU A 28 10.36 -5.64 -12.85
N GLY A 29 9.18 -5.07 -12.51
CA GLY A 29 8.57 -5.26 -11.19
C GLY A 29 8.23 -6.71 -10.89
N ASP A 30 7.65 -7.43 -11.85
CA ASP A 30 7.35 -8.86 -11.71
C ASP A 30 8.64 -9.69 -11.55
N GLU A 31 9.66 -9.46 -12.39
CA GLU A 31 10.94 -10.16 -12.33
C GLU A 31 11.64 -9.96 -10.96
N ARG A 32 11.61 -8.75 -10.39
CA ARG A 32 12.14 -8.47 -9.04
C ARG A 32 11.39 -9.19 -7.93
N VAL A 33 10.06 -9.25 -8.03
CA VAL A 33 9.25 -10.01 -7.07
C VAL A 33 9.52 -11.50 -7.21
N ALA A 34 9.71 -11.99 -8.43
CA ALA A 34 10.07 -13.39 -8.70
C ALA A 34 11.45 -13.76 -8.11
N GLU A 35 12.45 -12.88 -8.27
CA GLU A 35 13.78 -13.07 -7.66
C GLU A 35 13.69 -13.11 -6.13
N LEU A 36 12.89 -12.20 -5.54
CA LEU A 36 12.69 -12.18 -4.09
C LEU A 36 11.96 -13.44 -3.61
N ALA A 37 10.97 -13.92 -4.36
CA ALA A 37 10.23 -15.15 -4.03
C ALA A 37 11.16 -16.36 -3.93
N ALA A 38 12.17 -16.45 -4.78
CA ALA A 38 13.16 -17.53 -4.75
C ALA A 38 13.98 -17.55 -3.44
N THR A 39 14.10 -16.43 -2.75
CA THR A 39 14.80 -16.31 -1.45
C THR A 39 13.90 -16.55 -0.25
N LEU A 40 12.59 -16.67 -0.44
CA LEU A 40 11.59 -16.76 0.61
C LEU A 40 10.63 -17.95 0.37
N PRO A 41 11.13 -19.19 0.42
CA PRO A 41 10.34 -20.37 0.03
C PRO A 41 9.07 -20.60 0.86
N ASP A 42 9.07 -20.15 2.12
CA ASP A 42 7.92 -20.29 3.03
C ASP A 42 6.94 -19.10 2.97
N THR A 43 7.17 -18.15 2.06
CA THR A 43 6.35 -16.93 1.95
C THR A 43 5.79 -16.80 0.54
N ARG A 44 4.47 -16.83 0.42
CA ARG A 44 3.82 -16.52 -0.85
C ARG A 44 3.93 -15.04 -1.15
N LEU A 45 4.58 -14.69 -2.25
CA LEU A 45 4.62 -13.34 -2.78
C LEU A 45 3.58 -13.18 -3.88
N VAL A 46 2.95 -12.01 -3.93
CA VAL A 46 1.97 -11.66 -4.95
C VAL A 46 2.29 -10.29 -5.52
N TYR A 47 2.57 -10.22 -6.80
CA TYR A 47 2.75 -8.98 -7.53
C TYR A 47 1.39 -8.36 -7.87
N VAL A 48 1.01 -7.29 -7.20
CA VAL A 48 -0.29 -6.63 -7.40
C VAL A 48 -0.09 -5.34 -8.18
N ALA A 49 -0.71 -5.25 -9.36
CA ALA A 49 -0.54 -4.12 -10.27
C ALA A 49 -1.87 -3.52 -10.72
N ASP A 50 -1.84 -2.26 -11.15
CA ASP A 50 -3.04 -1.58 -11.64
C ASP A 50 -3.32 -1.91 -13.12
N ARG A 51 -4.28 -1.19 -13.71
CA ARG A 51 -4.73 -1.41 -15.09
C ARG A 51 -3.65 -1.16 -16.16
N GLU A 52 -2.62 -0.38 -15.85
CA GLU A 52 -1.52 -0.11 -16.81
C GLU A 52 -0.65 -1.35 -17.01
N ALA A 53 -0.66 -2.27 -16.04
CA ALA A 53 0.03 -3.54 -16.12
C ALA A 53 -0.78 -4.64 -16.84
N ASP A 54 -1.95 -4.33 -17.42
CA ASP A 54 -2.74 -5.30 -18.20
C ASP A 54 -2.10 -5.57 -19.57
N ILE A 55 -0.92 -6.20 -19.56
CA ILE A 55 -0.04 -6.46 -20.70
C ILE A 55 0.28 -7.94 -20.76
N VAL A 56 -0.11 -8.62 -21.85
CA VAL A 56 0.01 -10.10 -21.97
C VAL A 56 1.46 -10.56 -22.04
N GLU A 57 2.32 -9.77 -22.63
CA GLU A 57 3.73 -10.12 -22.86
C GLU A 57 4.50 -10.41 -21.56
N TRP A 58 4.28 -9.63 -20.48
CA TRP A 58 4.94 -9.93 -19.22
C TRP A 58 4.25 -11.09 -18.47
N MET A 59 2.91 -11.27 -18.62
CA MET A 59 2.20 -12.42 -18.05
C MET A 59 2.71 -13.73 -18.67
N ALA A 60 2.97 -13.73 -19.98
CA ALA A 60 3.61 -14.85 -20.67
C ALA A 60 5.03 -15.08 -20.16
N ARG A 61 5.80 -14.01 -19.95
CA ARG A 61 7.15 -14.09 -19.37
C ARG A 61 7.15 -14.66 -17.94
N ALA A 62 6.22 -14.25 -17.08
CA ALA A 62 6.06 -14.78 -15.74
C ALA A 62 5.80 -16.31 -15.77
N ARG A 63 4.96 -16.78 -16.71
CA ARG A 63 4.75 -18.21 -16.95
C ARG A 63 6.06 -18.89 -17.37
N ASP A 64 6.81 -18.33 -18.30
CA ASP A 64 8.06 -18.91 -18.81
C ASP A 64 9.15 -19.00 -17.74
N LEU A 65 9.10 -18.13 -16.72
CA LEU A 65 9.93 -18.18 -15.52
C LEU A 65 9.45 -19.22 -14.48
N GLY A 66 8.38 -19.98 -14.78
CA GLY A 66 7.80 -20.95 -13.88
C GLY A 66 6.94 -20.37 -12.77
N THR A 67 6.53 -19.11 -12.89
CA THR A 67 5.65 -18.41 -11.96
C THR A 67 6.12 -18.50 -10.50
N PRO A 68 7.33 -18.02 -10.18
CA PRO A 68 7.88 -18.11 -8.83
C PRO A 68 7.13 -17.23 -7.82
N ALA A 69 6.39 -16.21 -8.29
CA ALA A 69 5.45 -15.42 -7.51
C ALA A 69 4.07 -15.43 -8.17
N ASP A 70 3.03 -15.29 -7.38
CA ASP A 70 1.69 -15.03 -7.92
C ASP A 70 1.60 -13.60 -8.42
N TRP A 71 0.63 -13.33 -9.29
CA TRP A 71 0.35 -11.97 -9.72
C TRP A 71 -1.16 -11.69 -9.82
N LEU A 72 -1.51 -10.42 -9.66
CA LEU A 72 -2.88 -9.93 -9.68
C LEU A 72 -2.93 -8.54 -10.33
N VAL A 73 -3.65 -8.42 -11.44
CA VAL A 73 -3.71 -7.20 -12.24
C VAL A 73 -5.15 -6.78 -12.48
N ARG A 74 -5.42 -5.48 -12.46
CA ARG A 74 -6.72 -4.96 -12.87
C ARG A 74 -6.85 -5.02 -14.39
N ALA A 75 -7.85 -5.78 -14.89
CA ALA A 75 -8.12 -5.88 -16.32
C ALA A 75 -8.62 -4.54 -16.89
N GLN A 76 -7.97 -4.08 -17.93
CA GLN A 76 -8.36 -2.88 -18.69
C GLN A 76 -9.01 -3.24 -20.02
N HIS A 77 -8.54 -4.33 -20.64
CA HIS A 77 -8.90 -4.69 -22.00
C HIS A 77 -9.92 -5.83 -22.05
N ASN A 78 -11.04 -5.59 -22.73
CA ASN A 78 -12.01 -6.66 -23.06
C ASN A 78 -11.52 -7.40 -24.32
N ARG A 79 -10.57 -8.32 -24.12
CA ARG A 79 -9.89 -9.03 -25.21
C ARG A 79 -10.82 -10.00 -25.93
N VAL A 80 -10.56 -10.24 -27.20
CA VAL A 80 -11.16 -11.35 -27.94
C VAL A 80 -10.36 -12.61 -27.59
N LEU A 81 -11.04 -13.65 -27.15
CA LEU A 81 -10.48 -14.96 -26.87
C LEU A 81 -10.29 -15.76 -28.15
N PRO A 82 -9.48 -16.82 -28.16
CA PRO A 82 -9.25 -17.65 -29.34
C PRO A 82 -10.53 -18.17 -30.01
N GLU A 83 -11.57 -18.43 -29.21
CA GLU A 83 -12.87 -18.91 -29.64
C GLU A 83 -13.76 -17.80 -30.22
N GLY A 84 -13.28 -16.57 -30.33
CA GLY A 84 -13.95 -15.42 -30.90
C GLY A 84 -14.87 -14.64 -29.96
N GLN A 85 -15.11 -15.14 -28.76
CA GLN A 85 -15.90 -14.44 -27.74
C GLN A 85 -15.04 -13.40 -27.01
N ARG A 86 -15.70 -12.41 -26.41
CA ARG A 86 -14.99 -11.42 -25.58
C ARG A 86 -14.84 -11.89 -24.14
N LEU A 87 -13.72 -11.55 -23.54
CA LEU A 87 -13.32 -11.98 -22.18
C LEU A 87 -14.40 -11.72 -21.13
N TRP A 88 -14.93 -10.52 -21.06
CA TRP A 88 -15.88 -10.18 -19.98
C TRP A 88 -17.22 -10.85 -20.15
N GLU A 89 -17.70 -10.96 -21.37
CA GLU A 89 -18.94 -11.66 -21.70
C GLU A 89 -18.83 -13.15 -21.39
N THR A 90 -17.69 -13.75 -21.72
CA THR A 90 -17.39 -15.17 -21.42
C THR A 90 -17.45 -15.42 -19.91
N VAL A 91 -16.75 -14.59 -19.11
CA VAL A 91 -16.72 -14.75 -17.65
C VAL A 91 -18.11 -14.52 -17.02
N LEU A 92 -18.84 -13.52 -17.48
CA LEU A 92 -20.16 -13.20 -16.95
C LEU A 92 -21.25 -14.21 -17.36
N ALA A 93 -21.01 -14.99 -18.40
CA ALA A 93 -21.89 -16.10 -18.80
C ALA A 93 -21.68 -17.36 -17.95
N SER A 94 -20.61 -17.44 -17.16
CA SER A 94 -20.36 -18.56 -16.25
C SER A 94 -21.28 -18.50 -15.02
N ALA A 95 -21.35 -19.59 -14.27
CA ALA A 95 -22.01 -19.58 -12.98
C ALA A 95 -21.23 -18.69 -11.98
N ALA A 96 -21.94 -17.87 -11.21
CA ALA A 96 -21.32 -17.11 -10.14
C ALA A 96 -20.75 -18.05 -9.06
N LEU A 97 -19.56 -17.76 -8.58
CA LEU A 97 -18.97 -18.45 -7.42
C LEU A 97 -19.77 -18.20 -6.15
N GLY A 98 -20.42 -17.04 -6.07
CA GLY A 98 -21.26 -16.63 -4.96
C GLY A 98 -21.44 -15.12 -4.89
N GLU A 99 -21.92 -14.65 -3.74
CA GLU A 99 -22.24 -13.26 -3.48
C GLU A 99 -21.42 -12.72 -2.31
N VAL A 100 -20.92 -11.49 -2.45
CA VAL A 100 -20.27 -10.73 -1.36
C VAL A 100 -21.10 -9.50 -1.00
N ARG A 101 -21.16 -9.20 0.30
CA ARG A 101 -21.85 -8.03 0.84
C ARG A 101 -20.92 -7.19 1.69
N PHE A 102 -20.96 -5.90 1.50
CA PHE A 102 -20.20 -4.96 2.31
C PHE A 102 -20.89 -3.61 2.40
N THR A 103 -20.49 -2.80 3.38
CA THR A 103 -20.95 -1.42 3.50
C THR A 103 -19.92 -0.50 2.85
N LEU A 104 -20.35 0.24 1.83
CA LEU A 104 -19.57 1.33 1.28
C LEU A 104 -19.67 2.52 2.23
N PRO A 105 -18.57 2.99 2.83
CA PRO A 105 -18.64 4.10 3.78
C PRO A 105 -19.05 5.41 3.11
N ALA A 106 -19.57 6.35 3.90
CA ALA A 106 -19.81 7.71 3.45
C ALA A 106 -18.50 8.34 2.96
N GLY A 107 -18.57 9.15 1.93
CA GLY A 107 -17.45 9.88 1.37
C GLY A 107 -17.91 11.22 0.83
N ARG A 108 -16.98 12.02 0.28
CA ARG A 108 -17.31 13.33 -0.29
C ARG A 108 -18.40 13.20 -1.35
N GLY A 109 -19.59 13.78 -1.08
CA GLY A 109 -20.74 13.72 -1.97
C GLY A 109 -21.45 12.37 -2.05
N ARG A 110 -21.16 11.40 -1.17
CA ARG A 110 -21.73 10.06 -1.18
C ARG A 110 -22.18 9.64 0.21
N ARG A 111 -23.40 9.13 0.33
CA ARG A 111 -23.92 8.49 1.55
C ARG A 111 -23.37 7.07 1.69
N ALA A 112 -23.25 6.62 2.94
CA ALA A 112 -22.97 5.20 3.19
C ALA A 112 -24.12 4.33 2.64
N ARG A 113 -23.80 3.20 2.02
CA ARG A 113 -24.79 2.26 1.51
C ARG A 113 -24.31 0.81 1.55
N ALA A 114 -25.23 -0.12 1.69
CA ALA A 114 -24.96 -1.53 1.47
C ALA A 114 -24.71 -1.81 0.00
N VAL A 115 -23.75 -2.67 -0.30
CA VAL A 115 -23.40 -3.12 -1.65
C VAL A 115 -23.45 -4.64 -1.65
N ARG A 116 -24.03 -5.18 -2.70
CA ARG A 116 -24.06 -6.59 -3.02
C ARG A 116 -23.39 -6.80 -4.37
N GLN A 117 -22.42 -7.70 -4.46
CA GLN A 117 -21.75 -8.05 -5.70
C GLN A 117 -21.80 -9.56 -5.92
N ASP A 118 -22.15 -9.96 -7.14
CA ASP A 118 -21.95 -11.33 -7.60
C ASP A 118 -20.50 -11.46 -8.08
N VAL A 119 -19.85 -12.57 -7.73
CA VAL A 119 -18.46 -12.87 -8.06
C VAL A 119 -18.42 -14.00 -9.08
N TYR A 120 -17.81 -13.74 -10.22
CA TYR A 120 -17.62 -14.68 -11.33
C TYR A 120 -16.12 -14.92 -11.50
N ALA A 121 -15.72 -16.13 -11.83
CA ALA A 121 -14.33 -16.42 -12.21
C ALA A 121 -14.30 -17.53 -13.27
N GLN A 122 -13.44 -17.34 -14.27
CA GLN A 122 -13.21 -18.35 -15.29
C GLN A 122 -11.76 -18.36 -15.74
N ARG A 123 -11.20 -19.56 -15.88
CA ARG A 123 -9.91 -19.75 -16.52
C ARG A 123 -10.07 -19.61 -18.02
N VAL A 124 -9.26 -18.78 -18.64
CA VAL A 124 -9.32 -18.45 -20.07
C VAL A 124 -7.93 -18.40 -20.65
N ARG A 125 -7.84 -18.62 -21.96
CA ARG A 125 -6.61 -18.45 -22.72
C ARG A 125 -6.60 -17.09 -23.43
N ILE A 126 -5.56 -16.31 -23.22
CA ILE A 126 -5.39 -15.00 -23.86
C ILE A 126 -4.21 -15.13 -24.83
N ALA A 127 -4.44 -14.76 -26.10
CA ALA A 127 -3.38 -14.71 -27.11
C ALA A 127 -2.48 -13.47 -26.91
N ASP A 128 -1.18 -13.63 -27.10
CA ASP A 128 -0.24 -12.54 -27.21
C ASP A 128 -0.10 -12.04 -28.67
N ARG A 129 0.60 -10.94 -28.86
CA ARG A 129 0.81 -10.36 -30.19
C ARG A 129 1.86 -11.10 -31.02
N GLN A 130 2.61 -12.04 -30.41
CA GLN A 130 3.69 -12.80 -31.03
C GLN A 130 3.25 -14.21 -31.43
N GLY A 131 1.94 -14.51 -31.32
CA GLY A 131 1.36 -15.81 -31.64
C GLY A 131 1.44 -16.84 -30.50
N GLY A 132 1.89 -16.42 -29.32
CA GLY A 132 1.83 -17.20 -28.09
C GLY A 132 0.49 -17.03 -27.36
N SER A 133 0.34 -17.71 -26.24
CA SER A 133 -0.84 -17.57 -25.36
C SER A 133 -0.49 -17.82 -23.91
N VAL A 134 -1.27 -17.24 -23.01
CA VAL A 134 -1.16 -17.46 -21.57
C VAL A 134 -2.52 -17.82 -20.99
N ASP A 135 -2.54 -18.84 -20.13
CA ASP A 135 -3.74 -19.22 -19.39
C ASP A 135 -3.82 -18.38 -18.12
N VAL A 136 -4.90 -17.62 -17.97
CA VAL A 136 -5.14 -16.73 -16.83
C VAL A 136 -6.54 -16.99 -16.26
N THR A 137 -6.75 -16.67 -15.00
CA THR A 137 -8.10 -16.58 -14.45
C THR A 137 -8.54 -15.12 -14.47
N CYS A 138 -9.70 -14.87 -15.08
CA CYS A 138 -10.37 -13.59 -15.00
C CYS A 138 -11.45 -13.67 -13.92
N LEU A 139 -11.37 -12.78 -12.91
CA LEU A 139 -12.37 -12.59 -11.87
C LEU A 139 -13.11 -11.30 -12.12
N ILE A 140 -14.45 -11.36 -12.08
CA ILE A 140 -15.33 -10.20 -12.13
C ILE A 140 -16.25 -10.19 -10.91
N ALA A 141 -16.15 -9.12 -10.10
CA ALA A 141 -17.10 -8.85 -9.03
C ALA A 141 -17.97 -7.65 -9.45
N ARG A 142 -19.24 -7.87 -9.69
CA ARG A 142 -20.17 -6.87 -10.22
C ARG A 142 -21.29 -6.58 -9.24
N GLU A 143 -21.51 -5.30 -8.95
CA GLU A 143 -22.59 -4.85 -8.09
C GLU A 143 -23.96 -5.12 -8.75
N CYS A 144 -24.84 -5.71 -7.96
CA CYS A 144 -26.24 -5.98 -8.31
C CYS A 144 -27.15 -4.97 -7.61
N GLY A 145 -28.09 -4.37 -8.36
CA GLY A 145 -29.04 -3.44 -7.79
C GLY A 145 -28.43 -2.13 -7.33
N ALA A 146 -27.47 -1.58 -8.08
CA ALA A 146 -26.97 -0.23 -7.81
C ALA A 146 -28.13 0.78 -7.91
N PRO A 147 -28.16 1.83 -7.06
CA PRO A 147 -29.18 2.87 -7.12
C PRO A 147 -29.20 3.57 -8.49
N ASP A 148 -30.37 4.05 -8.91
CA ASP A 148 -30.53 4.78 -10.15
C ASP A 148 -29.57 5.98 -10.24
N GLY A 149 -28.93 6.12 -11.38
CA GLY A 149 -27.93 7.17 -11.64
C GLY A 149 -26.57 6.95 -10.96
N VAL A 150 -26.39 5.86 -10.22
CA VAL A 150 -25.10 5.51 -9.59
C VAL A 150 -24.42 4.43 -10.43
N LYS A 151 -23.16 4.70 -10.83
CA LYS A 151 -22.36 3.71 -11.53
C LYS A 151 -22.10 2.50 -10.61
N PRO A 152 -22.45 1.27 -11.04
CA PRO A 152 -22.17 0.06 -10.28
C PRO A 152 -20.68 -0.09 -9.97
N ILE A 153 -20.38 -0.61 -8.78
CA ILE A 153 -19.02 -0.97 -8.41
C ILE A 153 -18.68 -2.29 -9.09
N GLU A 154 -17.63 -2.27 -9.89
CA GLU A 154 -17.18 -3.46 -10.59
C GLU A 154 -15.64 -3.59 -10.51
N TRP A 155 -15.20 -4.79 -10.15
CA TRP A 155 -13.81 -5.21 -10.20
C TRP A 155 -13.63 -6.23 -11.30
N ARG A 156 -12.60 -6.05 -12.11
CA ARG A 156 -12.18 -7.00 -13.15
C ARG A 156 -10.69 -7.24 -12.94
N LEU A 157 -10.34 -8.45 -12.56
CA LEU A 157 -8.99 -8.82 -12.17
C LEU A 157 -8.51 -10.00 -13.02
N LEU A 158 -7.23 -10.01 -13.36
CA LEU A 158 -6.53 -11.13 -13.99
C LEU A 158 -5.48 -11.67 -13.02
N THR A 159 -5.31 -12.99 -12.98
CA THR A 159 -4.31 -13.66 -12.15
C THR A 159 -3.85 -14.97 -12.78
N ASN A 160 -2.65 -15.43 -12.41
CA ASN A 160 -2.16 -16.78 -12.74
C ASN A 160 -2.84 -17.88 -11.91
N ARG A 161 -3.48 -17.53 -10.78
CA ARG A 161 -4.10 -18.52 -9.87
C ARG A 161 -5.37 -19.10 -10.44
N THR A 162 -5.64 -20.37 -10.13
CA THR A 162 -6.95 -21.00 -10.36
C THR A 162 -7.89 -20.66 -9.22
N LEU A 163 -9.15 -20.34 -9.52
CA LEU A 163 -10.18 -19.99 -8.56
C LEU A 163 -11.36 -20.95 -8.72
N GLU A 164 -11.68 -21.66 -7.65
CA GLU A 164 -12.78 -22.63 -7.61
C GLU A 164 -13.83 -22.29 -6.55
N THR A 165 -13.47 -21.41 -5.60
CA THR A 165 -14.35 -21.05 -4.49
C THR A 165 -14.54 -19.54 -4.35
N LEU A 166 -15.64 -19.15 -3.70
CA LEU A 166 -15.92 -17.76 -3.39
C LEU A 166 -14.84 -17.15 -2.49
N GLU A 167 -14.37 -17.92 -1.50
CA GLU A 167 -13.36 -17.48 -0.52
C GLU A 167 -12.05 -17.13 -1.22
N ALA A 168 -11.59 -17.93 -2.18
CA ALA A 168 -10.42 -17.63 -2.98
C ALA A 168 -10.61 -16.37 -3.84
N GLY A 169 -11.82 -16.15 -4.37
CA GLY A 169 -12.16 -14.93 -5.10
C GLY A 169 -12.15 -13.68 -4.20
N VAL A 170 -12.69 -13.80 -2.98
CA VAL A 170 -12.68 -12.72 -1.97
C VAL A 170 -11.26 -12.39 -1.55
N GLU A 171 -10.41 -13.40 -1.32
CA GLU A 171 -8.98 -13.20 -1.01
C GLU A 171 -8.28 -12.33 -2.06
N LEU A 172 -8.51 -12.59 -3.35
CA LEU A 172 -7.91 -11.78 -4.43
C LEU A 172 -8.47 -10.35 -4.46
N ILE A 173 -9.76 -10.18 -4.21
CA ILE A 173 -10.35 -8.83 -4.12
C ILE A 173 -9.71 -8.06 -2.96
N ASP A 174 -9.50 -8.69 -1.82
CA ASP A 174 -8.88 -8.06 -0.66
C ASP A 174 -7.40 -7.75 -0.91
N TRP A 175 -6.65 -8.62 -1.59
CA TRP A 175 -5.28 -8.31 -2.00
C TRP A 175 -5.24 -7.11 -2.97
N TYR A 176 -6.16 -7.05 -3.94
CA TYR A 176 -6.21 -5.90 -4.83
C TYR A 176 -6.58 -4.60 -4.09
N ARG A 177 -7.46 -4.69 -3.11
CA ARG A 177 -7.79 -3.55 -2.23
C ARG A 177 -6.59 -3.10 -1.41
N ALA A 178 -5.76 -4.05 -0.93
CA ALA A 178 -4.53 -3.73 -0.21
C ALA A 178 -3.52 -2.95 -1.06
N ARG A 179 -3.56 -3.03 -2.40
CA ARG A 179 -2.77 -2.17 -3.30
C ARG A 179 -2.91 -0.69 -2.98
N TRP A 180 -4.07 -0.28 -2.46
CA TRP A 180 -4.31 1.12 -2.09
C TRP A 180 -3.34 1.65 -1.02
N GLU A 181 -2.66 0.77 -0.29
CA GLU A 181 -1.66 1.18 0.68
C GLU A 181 -0.46 1.89 0.05
N ILE A 182 -0.14 1.62 -1.23
CA ILE A 182 0.90 2.35 -1.95
C ILE A 182 0.52 3.83 -2.16
N GLU A 183 -0.77 4.10 -2.39
CA GLU A 183 -1.26 5.48 -2.51
C GLU A 183 -1.09 6.25 -1.19
N MET A 184 -1.27 5.55 -0.06
CA MET A 184 -1.03 6.13 1.26
C MET A 184 0.45 6.41 1.48
N LEU A 185 1.35 5.53 1.03
CA LEU A 185 2.80 5.76 1.07
C LEU A 185 3.18 6.99 0.24
N PHE A 186 2.68 7.10 -0.98
CA PHE A 186 2.90 8.27 -1.84
C PHE A 186 2.30 9.55 -1.25
N LEU A 187 1.15 9.47 -0.59
CA LEU A 187 0.57 10.61 0.11
C LEU A 187 1.52 11.11 1.22
N VAL A 188 2.13 10.21 1.99
CA VAL A 188 3.14 10.60 2.99
C VAL A 188 4.35 11.26 2.35
N LEU A 189 4.86 10.69 1.26
CA LEU A 189 6.00 11.24 0.52
C LEU A 189 5.71 12.65 -0.01
N LYS A 190 4.55 12.86 -0.64
CA LYS A 190 4.19 14.13 -1.28
C LYS A 190 3.76 15.19 -0.27
N GLU A 191 2.79 14.88 0.58
CA GLU A 191 2.18 15.83 1.51
C GLU A 191 2.95 15.96 2.82
N GLY A 192 3.51 14.85 3.31
CA GLY A 192 4.32 14.81 4.53
C GLY A 192 5.74 15.28 4.27
N CYS A 193 6.49 14.52 3.52
CA CYS A 193 7.91 14.78 3.26
C CYS A 193 8.15 15.87 2.21
N ARG A 194 7.11 16.29 1.49
CA ARG A 194 7.15 17.34 0.46
C ARG A 194 8.24 17.10 -0.59
N VAL A 195 8.41 15.84 -1.01
CA VAL A 195 9.49 15.45 -1.92
C VAL A 195 9.45 16.17 -3.27
N GLU A 196 8.28 16.61 -3.71
CA GLU A 196 8.09 17.38 -4.94
C GLU A 196 8.65 18.83 -4.83
N ALA A 197 8.89 19.32 -3.62
CA ALA A 197 9.49 20.63 -3.36
C ALA A 197 11.02 20.60 -3.22
N LEU A 198 11.63 19.42 -3.33
CA LEU A 198 13.08 19.27 -3.25
C LEU A 198 13.76 19.90 -4.46
N GLN A 199 14.67 20.82 -4.20
CA GLN A 199 15.50 21.47 -5.23
C GLN A 199 16.94 20.93 -5.14
N LEU A 200 17.14 19.73 -5.68
CA LEU A 200 18.45 19.07 -5.69
C LEU A 200 19.03 19.09 -7.09
N SER A 201 20.33 19.41 -7.17
CA SER A 201 21.01 19.70 -8.44
C SER A 201 21.33 18.48 -9.30
N THR A 202 21.19 17.27 -8.75
CA THR A 202 21.49 16.02 -9.49
C THR A 202 20.51 14.91 -9.14
N VAL A 203 20.28 14.00 -10.09
CA VAL A 203 19.46 12.80 -9.92
C VAL A 203 19.96 11.96 -8.74
N ALA A 204 21.28 11.74 -8.64
CA ALA A 204 21.87 10.95 -7.55
C ALA A 204 21.63 11.54 -6.15
N ARG A 205 21.53 12.86 -6.02
CA ARG A 205 21.16 13.51 -4.75
C ARG A 205 19.69 13.34 -4.47
N LEU A 206 18.85 13.44 -5.49
CA LEU A 206 17.40 13.21 -5.38
C LEU A 206 17.10 11.77 -4.96
N GLU A 207 17.75 10.79 -5.58
CA GLU A 207 17.60 9.37 -5.24
C GLU A 207 17.96 9.09 -3.78
N ARG A 208 19.09 9.62 -3.29
CA ARG A 208 19.47 9.48 -1.89
C ARG A 208 18.46 10.12 -0.93
N ALA A 209 17.97 11.31 -1.25
CA ALA A 209 16.94 11.97 -0.45
C ALA A 209 15.64 11.16 -0.45
N LEU A 210 15.19 10.67 -1.61
CA LEU A 210 14.00 9.84 -1.74
C LEU A 210 14.14 8.53 -0.96
N ALA A 211 15.32 7.89 -0.98
CA ALA A 211 15.56 6.68 -0.17
C ALA A 211 15.34 6.92 1.33
N LEU A 212 15.85 8.05 1.87
CA LEU A 212 15.60 8.42 3.27
C LEU A 212 14.12 8.72 3.53
N PHE A 213 13.46 9.47 2.65
CA PHE A 213 12.05 9.78 2.81
C PHE A 213 11.14 8.56 2.64
N LEU A 214 11.53 7.56 1.85
CA LEU A 214 10.82 6.28 1.77
C LEU A 214 10.82 5.54 3.11
N ILE A 215 11.95 5.52 3.84
CA ILE A 215 12.01 4.91 5.18
C ILE A 215 11.05 5.62 6.14
N VAL A 216 11.06 6.96 6.14
CA VAL A 216 10.14 7.76 6.97
C VAL A 216 8.69 7.48 6.61
N SER A 217 8.36 7.50 5.32
CA SER A 217 7.01 7.26 4.83
C SER A 217 6.51 5.87 5.14
N TRP A 218 7.37 4.86 5.00
CA TRP A 218 7.06 3.50 5.39
C TRP A 218 6.76 3.38 6.89
N ARG A 219 7.57 4.01 7.76
CA ARG A 219 7.32 4.04 9.22
C ARG A 219 5.93 4.61 9.53
N ILE A 220 5.56 5.72 8.91
CA ILE A 220 4.25 6.37 9.12
C ILE A 220 3.11 5.48 8.62
N ALA A 221 3.23 4.94 7.41
CA ALA A 221 2.22 4.04 6.85
C ALA A 221 2.02 2.80 7.73
N ARG A 222 3.12 2.20 8.22
CA ARG A 222 3.10 1.07 9.14
C ARG A 222 2.40 1.42 10.46
N LEU A 223 2.73 2.55 11.07
CA LEU A 223 2.10 3.00 12.31
C LEU A 223 0.60 3.21 12.13
N MET A 224 0.19 3.84 11.02
CA MET A 224 -1.22 4.04 10.69
C MET A 224 -1.98 2.72 10.53
N ARG A 225 -1.38 1.75 9.83
CA ARG A 225 -1.97 0.44 9.63
C ARG A 225 -2.12 -0.31 10.95
N LEU A 226 -1.01 -0.46 11.68
CA LEU A 226 -1.01 -1.19 12.96
C LEU A 226 -1.91 -0.55 14.00
N GLY A 227 -1.97 0.79 14.07
CA GLY A 227 -2.90 1.50 14.95
C GLY A 227 -4.38 1.21 14.68
N ARG A 228 -4.73 0.82 13.44
CA ARG A 228 -6.09 0.43 13.04
C ARG A 228 -6.36 -1.06 13.20
N THR A 229 -5.39 -1.91 12.84
CA THR A 229 -5.56 -3.37 12.81
C THR A 229 -5.21 -4.03 14.12
N LEU A 230 -4.29 -3.47 14.91
CA LEU A 230 -3.80 -3.95 16.19
C LEU A 230 -3.72 -2.80 17.20
N PRO A 231 -4.85 -2.14 17.53
CA PRO A 231 -4.86 -0.93 18.35
C PRO A 231 -4.31 -1.13 19.75
N ASP A 232 -4.44 -2.34 20.29
CA ASP A 232 -4.03 -2.73 21.64
C ASP A 232 -2.58 -3.25 21.73
N LEU A 233 -1.84 -3.23 20.60
CA LEU A 233 -0.43 -3.63 20.56
C LEU A 233 0.38 -2.78 21.55
N ASP A 234 1.37 -3.39 22.21
CA ASP A 234 2.31 -2.69 23.07
C ASP A 234 3.11 -1.65 22.26
N ALA A 235 3.03 -0.39 22.66
CA ALA A 235 3.68 0.71 21.97
C ALA A 235 5.20 0.59 21.95
N SER A 236 5.81 -0.09 22.94
CA SER A 236 7.28 -0.27 23.00
C SER A 236 7.84 -1.10 21.84
N LEU A 237 6.99 -1.86 21.13
CA LEU A 237 7.41 -2.57 19.93
C LEU A 237 7.67 -1.64 18.73
N LEU A 238 7.18 -0.39 18.78
CA LEU A 238 7.24 0.56 17.65
C LEU A 238 7.81 1.93 18.03
N PHE A 239 7.85 2.24 19.31
CA PHE A 239 8.32 3.50 19.86
C PHE A 239 9.36 3.27 20.94
N GLU A 240 10.42 4.07 20.95
CA GLU A 240 11.33 4.15 22.09
C GLU A 240 10.59 4.75 23.31
N ARG A 241 11.09 4.45 24.49
CA ARG A 241 10.47 4.92 25.74
C ARG A 241 10.31 6.44 25.75
N GLU A 242 11.33 7.16 25.33
CA GLU A 242 11.33 8.61 25.26
C GLU A 242 10.28 9.16 24.28
N GLU A 243 9.99 8.44 23.20
CA GLU A 243 8.97 8.87 22.21
C GLU A 243 7.55 8.82 22.78
N TRP A 244 7.14 7.74 23.43
CA TRP A 244 5.82 7.71 24.03
C TRP A 244 5.72 8.55 25.30
N GLU A 245 6.77 8.67 26.13
CA GLU A 245 6.80 9.61 27.24
C GLU A 245 6.64 11.06 26.77
N ALA A 246 7.35 11.46 25.72
CA ALA A 246 7.21 12.78 25.11
C ALA A 246 5.78 13.05 24.62
N ALA A 247 5.12 12.04 24.04
CA ALA A 247 3.73 12.18 23.59
C ALA A 247 2.78 12.47 24.77
N TYR A 248 2.95 11.81 25.92
CA TYR A 248 2.19 12.06 27.13
C TYR A 248 2.48 13.43 27.75
N LEU A 249 3.75 13.81 27.85
CA LEU A 249 4.18 15.12 28.36
C LEU A 249 3.59 16.28 27.54
N LEU A 250 3.70 16.20 26.21
CA LEU A 250 3.12 17.18 25.30
C LEU A 250 1.60 17.27 25.39
N ALA A 251 0.95 16.15 25.69
CA ALA A 251 -0.49 16.10 25.92
C ALA A 251 -0.90 16.55 27.34
N LYS A 252 0.08 16.91 28.20
CA LYS A 252 -0.14 17.25 29.63
C LYS A 252 -0.86 16.14 30.39
N GLN A 253 -0.50 14.90 30.13
CA GLN A 253 -1.05 13.71 30.79
C GLN A 253 0.03 13.04 31.65
N PRO A 254 -0.34 12.36 32.73
CA PRO A 254 0.59 11.56 33.51
C PRO A 254 1.26 10.50 32.65
N VAL A 255 2.58 10.43 32.72
CA VAL A 255 3.34 9.40 32.00
C VAL A 255 3.13 8.05 32.67
N PRO A 256 2.65 7.02 31.94
CA PRO A 256 2.44 5.69 32.52
C PRO A 256 3.78 5.02 32.87
N THR A 257 3.78 4.16 33.85
CA THR A 257 4.96 3.37 34.28
C THR A 257 5.22 2.17 33.35
N GLN A 258 4.17 1.67 32.74
CA GLN A 258 4.20 0.57 31.77
C GLN A 258 4.00 1.09 30.35
N PRO A 259 4.51 0.41 29.31
CA PRO A 259 4.27 0.80 27.93
C PRO A 259 2.76 0.86 27.64
N PRO A 260 2.27 1.96 27.06
CA PRO A 260 0.87 2.12 26.73
C PRO A 260 0.49 1.37 25.45
N ARG A 261 -0.82 1.34 25.14
CA ARG A 261 -1.35 0.77 23.89
C ARG A 261 -0.96 1.65 22.71
N LEU A 262 -0.67 1.03 21.58
CA LEU A 262 -0.25 1.70 20.33
C LEU A 262 -1.23 2.79 19.91
N ASN A 263 -2.52 2.49 19.83
CA ASN A 263 -3.52 3.46 19.38
C ASN A 263 -3.57 4.69 20.31
N THR A 264 -3.38 4.50 21.63
CA THR A 264 -3.33 5.62 22.59
C THR A 264 -2.17 6.55 22.25
N VAL A 265 -0.97 6.02 22.06
CA VAL A 265 0.22 6.82 21.70
C VAL A 265 0.03 7.53 20.37
N LEU A 266 -0.48 6.82 19.35
CA LEU A 266 -0.74 7.41 18.03
C LEU A 266 -1.73 8.57 18.08
N ARG A 267 -2.79 8.46 18.88
CA ARG A 267 -3.76 9.55 19.04
C ARG A 267 -3.18 10.74 19.80
N LEU A 268 -2.30 10.51 20.79
CA LEU A 268 -1.57 11.59 21.48
C LEU A 268 -0.60 12.29 20.52
N ILE A 269 0.16 11.55 19.73
CA ILE A 269 1.02 12.08 18.68
C ILE A 269 0.23 12.89 17.68
N ALA A 270 -0.88 12.34 17.15
CA ALA A 270 -1.71 13.00 16.17
C ALA A 270 -2.34 14.31 16.69
N ARG A 271 -2.66 14.39 17.97
CA ARG A 271 -3.13 15.65 18.61
C ARG A 271 -2.08 16.75 18.51
N GLN A 272 -0.80 16.41 18.66
CA GLN A 272 0.29 17.39 18.46
C GLN A 272 0.37 17.85 16.99
N GLY A 273 -0.13 17.07 16.04
CA GLY A 273 -0.25 17.41 14.64
C GLY A 273 -1.58 18.05 14.23
N GLY A 274 -2.46 18.37 15.20
CA GLY A 274 -3.75 19.03 14.94
C GLY A 274 -4.96 18.10 14.82
N PHE A 275 -4.84 16.81 15.18
CA PHE A 275 -5.98 15.92 15.28
C PHE A 275 -6.83 16.25 16.52
N LEU A 276 -8.11 16.48 16.32
CA LEU A 276 -9.01 16.90 17.41
C LEU A 276 -9.55 15.72 18.20
N GLY A 277 -9.75 14.57 17.56
CA GLY A 277 -10.25 13.34 18.16
C GLY A 277 -11.70 13.45 18.66
N ARG A 278 -12.56 14.19 17.93
CA ARG A 278 -13.98 14.32 18.21
C ARG A 278 -14.74 13.04 17.91
N LYS A 279 -15.94 12.89 18.47
CA LYS A 279 -16.84 11.80 18.11
C LYS A 279 -17.17 11.89 16.61
N GLY A 280 -16.72 10.92 15.82
CA GLY A 280 -16.90 10.90 14.36
C GLY A 280 -15.66 11.26 13.53
N ASP A 281 -14.57 11.76 14.12
CA ASP A 281 -13.31 12.05 13.38
C ASP A 281 -12.60 10.79 12.88
N GLY A 282 -12.99 9.62 13.39
CA GLY A 282 -12.33 8.35 13.05
C GLY A 282 -10.89 8.26 13.57
N GLU A 283 -10.05 7.53 12.85
CA GLU A 283 -8.63 7.39 13.18
C GLU A 283 -7.79 8.51 12.54
N PRO A 284 -6.67 8.89 13.19
CA PRO A 284 -5.81 9.95 12.70
C PRO A 284 -5.30 9.71 11.27
N GLY A 285 -5.25 10.77 10.49
CA GLY A 285 -4.72 10.75 9.13
C GLY A 285 -3.21 10.99 9.07
N VAL A 286 -2.63 10.76 7.89
CA VAL A 286 -1.18 10.90 7.58
C VAL A 286 -0.62 12.23 8.08
N LYS A 287 -1.26 13.35 7.71
CA LYS A 287 -0.75 14.70 8.01
C LYS A 287 -0.62 14.94 9.51
N THR A 288 -1.62 14.53 10.28
CA THR A 288 -1.62 14.76 11.74
C THR A 288 -0.60 13.89 12.46
N ILE A 289 -0.42 12.65 12.01
CA ILE A 289 0.61 11.74 12.55
C ILE A 289 1.99 12.28 12.20
N TRP A 290 2.24 12.67 10.95
CA TRP A 290 3.52 13.21 10.51
C TRP A 290 3.96 14.44 11.33
N LEU A 291 3.10 15.45 11.38
CA LEU A 291 3.40 16.68 12.12
C LEU A 291 3.54 16.44 13.62
N GLY A 292 2.76 15.52 14.18
CA GLY A 292 2.84 15.14 15.57
C GLY A 292 4.14 14.40 15.89
N LEU A 293 4.57 13.46 15.03
CA LEU A 293 5.82 12.73 15.20
C LEU A 293 7.05 13.66 15.23
N GLN A 294 7.07 14.68 14.36
CA GLN A 294 8.18 15.65 14.38
C GLN A 294 8.30 16.33 15.75
N ARG A 295 7.19 16.85 16.30
CA ARG A 295 7.18 17.50 17.61
C ARG A 295 7.54 16.57 18.77
N VAL A 296 6.99 15.36 18.74
CA VAL A 296 7.27 14.34 19.74
C VAL A 296 8.74 13.94 19.72
N ARG A 297 9.32 13.80 18.53
CA ARG A 297 10.74 13.42 18.38
C ARG A 297 11.68 14.47 18.96
N ASP A 298 11.42 15.75 18.73
CA ASP A 298 12.26 16.82 19.27
C ASP A 298 12.29 16.77 20.81
N VAL A 299 11.13 16.58 21.44
CA VAL A 299 11.02 16.45 22.91
C VAL A 299 11.64 15.14 23.40
N ALA A 300 11.44 14.03 22.70
CA ALA A 300 12.05 12.75 23.02
C ALA A 300 13.57 12.81 23.01
N MET A 301 14.15 13.47 22.03
CA MET A 301 15.60 13.74 21.99
C MET A 301 16.05 14.54 23.20
N GLY A 302 15.33 15.59 23.59
CA GLY A 302 15.62 16.36 24.80
C GLY A 302 15.59 15.51 26.07
N ILE A 303 14.60 14.64 26.22
CA ILE A 303 14.49 13.70 27.34
C ILE A 303 15.72 12.76 27.36
N LYS A 304 16.08 12.20 26.21
CA LYS A 304 17.21 11.28 26.07
C LYS A 304 18.52 11.94 26.48
N TYR A 305 18.84 13.10 25.91
CA TYR A 305 20.08 13.84 26.26
C TYR A 305 20.14 14.26 27.73
N THR A 306 19.02 14.68 28.32
CA THR A 306 18.97 15.02 29.75
C THR A 306 19.26 13.80 30.61
N ARG A 307 18.73 12.63 30.28
CA ARG A 307 19.02 11.39 31.02
C ARG A 307 20.48 10.97 30.91
N GLU A 308 21.05 11.03 29.70
CA GLU A 308 22.45 10.71 29.45
C GLU A 308 23.37 11.65 30.24
N ALA A 309 23.09 12.95 30.23
CA ALA A 309 23.87 13.93 30.99
C ALA A 309 23.82 13.69 32.51
N HIS A 310 22.65 13.36 33.05
CA HIS A 310 22.52 13.03 34.49
C HIS A 310 23.16 11.67 34.84
N GLY A 311 23.13 10.68 33.92
CA GLY A 311 23.81 9.40 34.07
C GLY A 311 25.32 9.56 34.11
N LEU A 312 25.90 10.38 33.22
CA LEU A 312 27.32 10.73 33.22
C LEU A 312 27.76 11.48 34.49
N SER A 313 26.94 12.43 34.97
CA SER A 313 27.19 13.16 36.20
C SER A 313 27.25 12.24 37.44
N ARG A 314 26.38 11.24 37.51
CA ARG A 314 26.37 10.25 38.59
C ARG A 314 27.57 9.31 38.55
N SER A 315 27.99 8.87 37.35
CA SER A 315 29.16 8.00 37.21
C SER A 315 30.48 8.72 37.53
N ILE A 316 30.60 10.01 37.22
CA ILE A 316 31.76 10.83 37.58
C ILE A 316 31.80 11.06 39.09
N SER A 317 30.67 11.35 39.73
CA SER A 317 30.57 11.51 41.18
C SER A 317 30.88 10.23 41.97
N ALA A 318 30.54 9.07 41.41
CA ALA A 318 30.82 7.76 42.01
C ALA A 318 32.28 7.29 41.81
N ALA A 319 33.00 7.86 40.84
CA ALA A 319 34.42 7.56 40.57
C ALA A 319 35.40 8.47 41.34
N VAL A 320 34.90 9.44 42.09
CA VAL A 320 35.68 10.41 42.86
C VAL A 320 35.58 10.15 44.40
N ILE A 321 34.88 9.12 44.83
CA ILE A 321 34.81 8.59 46.19
C ILE A 321 35.54 7.25 46.24
#